data_1ef438164293d3e11ef2e5a9a3946fde
#
_entry.id   1ef438164293d3e11ef2e5a9a3946fde
#
_cell.length_a   1.000
_cell.length_b   1.000
_cell.length_c   1.000
_cell.angle_alpha   90.00
_cell.angle_beta   90.00
_cell.angle_gamma   90.00
#
_symmetry.space_group_name_H-M   'P 1'
#
loop_
_entity.id
_entity.type
_entity.pdbx_description
1 polymer ?
#
loop_
_entity_poly.entity_id
_entity_poly.type
_entity_poly.pdbx_seq_one_letter_code
_entity_poly.pdbx_strand_id
1 'polypeptide(L)'
;MTKSQIEFPAQIDLEEKISDWAHDLRSPFNHVLGFTKLMLKGQSGPLTDMQKEDLTTVYRSSLRAMALINNLIEIARLQRGKKDVKLVPLQLRVTIDQSIAEWQKNNPGVEMPIALLMVTQSPTAALDKKPFEWVLHGFFSYLAAYSDGTGSLTLEVGEEADTFVFTLRQTGIAKKGYDEITLEMSTFICKAYIELLGGQIRQNELDETEALVKFTLPKE
;
A
#
# COMPACT_ATOMS: atom_id res chain seq x y z
N MET A 1 -28.12 -39.51 23.86
CA MET A 1 -27.46 -38.60 22.91
C MET A 1 -28.01 -37.18 23.15
N THR A 2 -27.26 -36.34 23.82
CA THR A 2 -27.65 -34.96 24.12
C THR A 2 -27.49 -34.17 22.81
N LYS A 3 -28.59 -33.64 22.27
CA LYS A 3 -28.54 -32.71 21.13
C LYS A 3 -27.87 -31.44 21.64
N SER A 4 -26.64 -31.18 21.21
CA SER A 4 -26.03 -29.88 21.40
C SER A 4 -26.81 -28.87 20.57
N GLN A 5 -27.38 -27.85 21.21
CA GLN A 5 -27.99 -26.72 20.51
C GLN A 5 -26.89 -25.88 19.91
N ILE A 6 -27.08 -25.47 18.66
CA ILE A 6 -26.20 -24.49 18.01
C ILE A 6 -26.57 -23.13 18.58
N GLU A 7 -25.65 -22.50 19.28
CA GLU A 7 -25.82 -21.13 19.76
C GLU A 7 -25.46 -20.16 18.67
N PHE A 8 -26.35 -19.25 18.33
CA PHE A 8 -26.10 -18.17 17.41
C PHE A 8 -25.57 -16.95 18.18
N PRO A 9 -24.44 -16.36 17.78
CA PRO A 9 -23.93 -15.17 18.45
C PRO A 9 -24.92 -14.01 18.27
N ALA A 10 -25.29 -13.37 19.39
CA ALA A 10 -26.21 -12.24 19.39
C ALA A 10 -25.58 -10.96 18.80
N GLN A 11 -24.26 -10.84 18.89
CA GLN A 11 -23.46 -9.72 18.34
C GLN A 11 -22.11 -10.25 17.85
N ILE A 12 -21.58 -9.59 16.82
CA ILE A 12 -20.24 -9.83 16.29
C ILE A 12 -19.45 -8.54 16.48
N ASP A 13 -18.36 -8.60 17.25
CA ASP A 13 -17.35 -7.54 17.23
C ASP A 13 -16.57 -7.64 15.93
N LEU A 14 -16.94 -6.77 14.98
CA LEU A 14 -16.35 -6.80 13.63
C LEU A 14 -14.85 -6.48 13.68
N GLU A 15 -14.43 -5.58 14.57
CA GLU A 15 -13.02 -5.20 14.71
C GLU A 15 -12.18 -6.35 15.27
N GLU A 16 -12.73 -7.15 16.17
CA GLU A 16 -12.06 -8.34 16.70
C GLU A 16 -11.98 -9.44 15.64
N LYS A 17 -13.06 -9.69 14.95
CA LYS A 17 -13.19 -10.82 14.03
C LYS A 17 -12.51 -10.56 12.68
N ILE A 18 -12.36 -9.30 12.25
CA ILE A 18 -11.81 -8.99 10.93
C ILE A 18 -10.36 -9.49 10.79
N SER A 19 -9.58 -9.49 11.87
CA SER A 19 -8.21 -10.03 11.85
C SER A 19 -8.18 -11.54 11.67
N ASP A 20 -9.09 -12.26 12.34
CA ASP A 20 -9.20 -13.71 12.28
C ASP A 20 -9.74 -14.14 10.90
N TRP A 21 -10.84 -13.53 10.49
CA TRP A 21 -11.43 -13.82 9.17
C TRP A 21 -10.50 -13.50 8.01
N ALA A 22 -9.73 -12.43 8.12
CA ALA A 22 -8.77 -12.09 7.10
C ALA A 22 -7.60 -13.08 7.05
N HIS A 23 -7.18 -13.65 8.17
CA HIS A 23 -6.23 -14.77 8.17
C HIS A 23 -6.80 -15.97 7.40
N ASP A 24 -8.05 -16.32 7.68
CA ASP A 24 -8.71 -17.44 7.03
C ASP A 24 -8.98 -17.21 5.53
N LEU A 25 -9.27 -15.95 5.15
CA LEU A 25 -9.39 -15.56 3.73
C LEU A 25 -8.06 -15.58 2.98
N ARG A 26 -6.93 -15.30 3.63
CA ARG A 26 -5.61 -15.36 2.98
C ARG A 26 -5.26 -16.75 2.46
N SER A 27 -5.63 -17.79 3.21
CA SER A 27 -5.28 -19.16 2.84
C SER A 27 -5.83 -19.56 1.46
N PRO A 28 -7.15 -19.47 1.17
CA PRO A 28 -7.69 -19.80 -0.14
C PRO A 28 -7.14 -18.91 -1.26
N PHE A 29 -6.96 -17.59 -1.02
CA PHE A 29 -6.39 -16.71 -2.02
C PHE A 29 -4.92 -17.03 -2.33
N ASN A 30 -4.13 -17.40 -1.33
CA ASN A 30 -2.75 -17.86 -1.55
C ASN A 30 -2.70 -19.15 -2.40
N HIS A 31 -3.65 -20.07 -2.23
CA HIS A 31 -3.78 -21.25 -3.10
C HIS A 31 -4.11 -20.83 -4.53
N VAL A 32 -5.10 -19.95 -4.74
CA VAL A 32 -5.44 -19.44 -6.08
C VAL A 32 -4.24 -18.78 -6.74
N LEU A 33 -3.55 -17.90 -6.04
CA LEU A 33 -2.34 -17.21 -6.53
C LEU A 33 -1.23 -18.22 -6.85
N GLY A 34 -0.99 -19.17 -5.95
CA GLY A 34 0.04 -20.18 -6.11
C GLY A 34 -0.19 -21.05 -7.35
N PHE A 35 -1.37 -21.65 -7.47
CA PHE A 35 -1.71 -22.51 -8.61
C PHE A 35 -1.75 -21.75 -9.94
N THR A 36 -2.37 -20.56 -9.96
CA THR A 36 -2.41 -19.73 -11.16
C THR A 36 -1.00 -19.36 -11.63
N LYS A 37 -0.11 -19.01 -10.70
CA LYS A 37 1.30 -18.71 -11.01
C LYS A 37 2.05 -19.92 -11.56
N LEU A 38 1.82 -21.12 -11.01
CA LEU A 38 2.42 -22.35 -11.51
C LEU A 38 1.94 -22.69 -12.94
N MET A 39 0.65 -22.54 -13.21
CA MET A 39 0.07 -22.74 -14.55
C MET A 39 0.63 -21.74 -15.54
N LEU A 40 0.69 -20.43 -15.20
CA LEU A 40 1.28 -19.39 -16.05
C LEU A 40 2.77 -19.62 -16.36
N LYS A 41 3.50 -20.31 -15.46
CA LYS A 41 4.89 -20.74 -15.70
C LYS A 41 5.02 -22.00 -16.55
N GLY A 42 3.90 -22.58 -17.00
CA GLY A 42 3.88 -23.78 -17.81
C GLY A 42 4.16 -25.09 -17.05
N GLN A 43 4.15 -25.08 -15.71
CA GLN A 43 4.43 -26.29 -14.91
C GLN A 43 3.32 -27.33 -15.00
N SER A 44 2.13 -26.95 -15.44
CA SER A 44 0.99 -27.85 -15.68
C SER A 44 0.81 -28.23 -17.15
N GLY A 45 1.80 -27.92 -17.99
CA GLY A 45 1.75 -28.12 -19.45
C GLY A 45 1.59 -26.79 -20.21
N PRO A 46 1.66 -26.84 -21.55
CA PRO A 46 1.50 -25.65 -22.39
C PRO A 46 0.07 -25.10 -22.32
N LEU A 47 -0.04 -23.78 -22.27
CA LEU A 47 -1.31 -23.05 -22.29
C LEU A 47 -1.56 -22.49 -23.69
N THR A 48 -2.82 -22.44 -24.11
CA THR A 48 -3.23 -21.61 -25.25
C THR A 48 -3.16 -20.14 -24.87
N ASP A 49 -3.11 -19.24 -25.86
CA ASP A 49 -3.04 -17.79 -25.60
C ASP A 49 -4.26 -17.32 -24.80
N MET A 50 -5.46 -17.82 -25.12
CA MET A 50 -6.69 -17.52 -24.39
C MET A 50 -6.61 -17.98 -22.92
N GLN A 51 -6.13 -19.20 -22.65
CA GLN A 51 -5.95 -19.70 -21.29
C GLN A 51 -4.94 -18.87 -20.51
N LYS A 52 -3.88 -18.39 -21.16
CA LYS A 52 -2.89 -17.51 -20.53
C LYS A 52 -3.46 -16.15 -20.16
N GLU A 53 -4.31 -15.58 -21.02
CA GLU A 53 -5.02 -14.33 -20.78
C GLU A 53 -6.00 -14.46 -19.61
N ASP A 54 -6.83 -15.52 -19.61
CA ASP A 54 -7.78 -15.82 -18.55
C ASP A 54 -7.08 -16.00 -17.19
N LEU A 55 -6.02 -16.82 -17.15
CA LEU A 55 -5.26 -17.05 -15.93
C LEU A 55 -4.54 -15.78 -15.45
N THR A 56 -4.10 -14.92 -16.37
CA THR A 56 -3.51 -13.62 -15.99
C THR A 56 -4.56 -12.73 -15.33
N THR A 57 -5.79 -12.74 -15.85
CA THR A 57 -6.92 -12.01 -15.26
C THR A 57 -7.28 -12.54 -13.88
N VAL A 58 -7.35 -13.87 -13.70
CA VAL A 58 -7.57 -14.52 -12.40
C VAL A 58 -6.47 -14.15 -11.41
N TYR A 59 -5.20 -14.20 -11.84
CA TYR A 59 -4.06 -13.86 -11.00
C TYR A 59 -4.10 -12.40 -10.51
N ARG A 60 -4.37 -11.45 -11.43
CA ARG A 60 -4.49 -10.02 -11.11
C ARG A 60 -5.67 -9.75 -10.16
N SER A 61 -6.82 -10.36 -10.42
CA SER A 61 -8.00 -10.21 -9.55
C SER A 61 -7.76 -10.75 -8.15
N SER A 62 -7.04 -11.86 -8.03
CA SER A 62 -6.67 -12.45 -6.74
C SER A 62 -5.66 -11.59 -5.96
N LEU A 63 -4.69 -10.98 -6.65
CA LEU A 63 -3.77 -10.01 -6.03
C LEU A 63 -4.53 -8.79 -5.49
N ARG A 64 -5.49 -8.27 -6.26
CA ARG A 64 -6.34 -7.16 -5.82
C ARG A 64 -7.17 -7.53 -4.59
N ALA A 65 -7.80 -8.71 -4.57
CA ALA A 65 -8.56 -9.18 -3.42
C ALA A 65 -7.69 -9.30 -2.17
N MET A 66 -6.46 -9.82 -2.30
CA MET A 66 -5.49 -9.88 -1.19
C MET A 66 -5.09 -8.49 -0.68
N ALA A 67 -4.92 -7.52 -1.56
CA ALA A 67 -4.62 -6.14 -1.17
C ALA A 67 -5.78 -5.54 -0.35
N LEU A 68 -7.04 -5.72 -0.79
CA LEU A 68 -8.22 -5.26 -0.06
C LEU A 68 -8.34 -5.90 1.33
N ILE A 69 -8.12 -7.22 1.44
CA ILE A 69 -8.11 -7.93 2.72
C ILE A 69 -7.04 -7.36 3.65
N ASN A 70 -5.83 -7.12 3.15
CA ASN A 70 -4.75 -6.56 3.94
C ASN A 70 -5.07 -5.12 4.42
N ASN A 71 -5.67 -4.31 3.56
CA ASN A 71 -6.11 -2.96 3.92
C ASN A 71 -7.20 -2.98 5.02
N LEU A 72 -8.19 -3.88 4.90
CA LEU A 72 -9.23 -4.03 5.91
C LEU A 72 -8.64 -4.39 7.30
N ILE A 73 -7.69 -5.33 7.32
CA ILE A 73 -7.00 -5.70 8.57
C ILE A 73 -6.29 -4.49 9.17
N GLU A 74 -5.60 -3.73 8.31
CA GLU A 74 -4.80 -2.61 8.77
C GLU A 74 -5.68 -1.47 9.29
N ILE A 75 -6.80 -1.19 8.64
CA ILE A 75 -7.81 -0.24 9.12
C ILE A 75 -8.36 -0.66 10.47
N ALA A 76 -8.75 -1.93 10.63
CA ALA A 76 -9.25 -2.46 11.90
C ALA A 76 -8.21 -2.33 13.03
N ARG A 77 -6.92 -2.58 12.74
CA ARG A 77 -5.82 -2.40 13.71
C ARG A 77 -5.63 -0.95 14.12
N LEU A 78 -5.68 -0.04 13.15
CA LEU A 78 -5.54 1.40 13.40
C LEU A 78 -6.71 1.94 14.23
N GLN A 79 -7.94 1.52 13.94
CA GLN A 79 -9.14 1.95 14.69
C GLN A 79 -9.14 1.47 16.15
N ARG A 80 -8.55 0.31 16.45
CA ARG A 80 -8.39 -0.18 17.83
C ARG A 80 -7.42 0.65 18.66
N GLY A 81 -6.64 1.54 18.08
CA GLY A 81 -5.61 2.29 18.81
C GLY A 81 -4.53 1.40 19.47
N LYS A 82 -4.45 0.12 19.09
CA LYS A 82 -3.52 -0.86 19.68
C LYS A 82 -2.14 -0.88 19.02
N LYS A 83 -1.85 0.08 18.16
CA LYS A 83 -0.57 0.10 17.46
C LYS A 83 0.43 0.97 18.20
N ASP A 84 1.24 0.33 19.04
CA ASP A 84 2.41 0.97 19.63
C ASP A 84 3.42 1.28 18.51
N VAL A 85 3.84 2.53 18.43
CA VAL A 85 4.87 2.98 17.48
C VAL A 85 6.24 2.72 18.11
N LYS A 86 7.08 2.01 17.39
CA LYS A 86 8.45 1.76 17.82
C LYS A 86 9.41 2.68 17.06
N LEU A 87 9.61 3.88 17.59
CA LEU A 87 10.54 4.84 17.01
C LEU A 87 11.98 4.32 17.12
N VAL A 88 12.67 4.28 15.98
CA VAL A 88 14.10 3.95 15.90
C VAL A 88 14.76 4.91 14.91
N PRO A 89 16.06 5.22 15.06
CA PRO A 89 16.77 6.04 14.09
C PRO A 89 16.80 5.33 12.72
N LEU A 90 16.16 5.93 11.71
CA LEU A 90 16.14 5.45 10.33
C LEU A 90 16.95 6.39 9.45
N GLN A 91 17.86 5.83 8.65
CA GLN A 91 18.48 6.56 7.54
C GLN A 91 17.46 6.70 6.41
N LEU A 92 16.88 7.88 6.24
CA LEU A 92 15.77 8.11 5.32
C LEU A 92 16.09 7.70 3.89
N ARG A 93 17.27 8.08 3.36
CA ARG A 93 17.67 7.71 1.99
C ARG A 93 17.63 6.20 1.79
N VAL A 94 18.30 5.45 2.66
CA VAL A 94 18.38 3.98 2.54
C VAL A 94 16.99 3.35 2.64
N THR A 95 16.18 3.81 3.59
CA THR A 95 14.82 3.29 3.78
C THR A 95 13.92 3.60 2.59
N ILE A 96 13.99 4.80 2.03
CA ILE A 96 13.20 5.20 0.87
C ILE A 96 13.64 4.45 -0.38
N ASP A 97 14.95 4.34 -0.66
CA ASP A 97 15.48 3.58 -1.80
C ASP A 97 15.03 2.10 -1.74
N GLN A 98 15.08 1.48 -0.54
CA GLN A 98 14.56 0.13 -0.33
C GLN A 98 13.05 0.03 -0.58
N SER A 99 12.27 1.01 -0.09
CA SER A 99 10.82 1.05 -0.29
C SER A 99 10.45 1.20 -1.77
N ILE A 100 11.16 2.05 -2.52
CA ILE A 100 10.97 2.20 -3.97
C ILE A 100 11.24 0.87 -4.68
N ALA A 101 12.38 0.24 -4.41
CA ALA A 101 12.75 -1.02 -5.04
C ALA A 101 11.77 -2.16 -4.73
N GLU A 102 11.30 -2.24 -3.48
CA GLU A 102 10.32 -3.23 -3.06
C GLU A 102 8.95 -2.99 -3.72
N TRP A 103 8.50 -1.74 -3.75
CA TRP A 103 7.24 -1.39 -4.40
C TRP A 103 7.27 -1.72 -5.90
N GLN A 104 8.33 -1.35 -6.62
CA GLN A 104 8.50 -1.66 -8.05
C GLN A 104 8.51 -3.18 -8.31
N LYS A 105 9.21 -3.95 -7.47
CA LYS A 105 9.24 -5.41 -7.56
C LYS A 105 7.85 -6.05 -7.39
N ASN A 106 7.03 -5.46 -6.51
CA ASN A 106 5.69 -5.97 -6.21
C ASN A 106 4.64 -5.49 -7.22
N ASN A 107 4.96 -4.49 -8.05
CA ASN A 107 4.09 -3.91 -9.07
C ASN A 107 4.71 -3.97 -10.49
N PRO A 108 5.06 -5.16 -11.01
CA PRO A 108 5.86 -5.31 -12.25
C PRO A 108 5.16 -4.83 -13.53
N GLY A 109 3.88 -4.48 -13.45
CA GLY A 109 3.11 -3.95 -14.60
C GLY A 109 2.92 -2.43 -14.56
N VAL A 110 3.56 -1.75 -13.61
CA VAL A 110 3.46 -0.30 -13.46
C VAL A 110 4.75 0.33 -13.98
N GLU A 111 4.66 0.94 -15.16
CA GLU A 111 5.77 1.69 -15.77
C GLU A 111 5.75 3.13 -15.25
N MET A 112 6.24 3.33 -14.05
CA MET A 112 6.35 4.65 -13.41
C MET A 112 7.76 4.80 -12.81
N PRO A 113 8.65 5.53 -13.48
CA PRO A 113 9.95 5.88 -12.90
C PRO A 113 9.76 6.73 -11.64
N ILE A 114 10.45 6.34 -10.55
CA ILE A 114 10.43 7.07 -9.29
C ILE A 114 11.82 7.64 -9.05
N ALA A 115 11.92 8.98 -9.00
CA ALA A 115 13.15 9.69 -8.67
C ALA A 115 13.13 10.16 -7.21
N LEU A 116 14.22 9.93 -6.48
CA LEU A 116 14.39 10.44 -5.11
C LEU A 116 15.34 11.65 -5.13
N LEU A 117 14.83 12.81 -4.72
CA LEU A 117 15.59 14.04 -4.50
C LEU A 117 15.70 14.31 -3.01
N MET A 118 16.89 14.46 -2.50
CA MET A 118 17.11 14.78 -1.09
C MET A 118 17.94 16.07 -0.98
N VAL A 119 17.40 17.03 -0.25
CA VAL A 119 18.06 18.32 -0.02
C VAL A 119 19.20 18.18 0.96
N THR A 120 19.11 17.21 1.88
CA THR A 120 20.10 16.96 2.93
C THR A 120 20.87 15.68 2.70
N GLN A 121 22.19 15.68 3.00
CA GLN A 121 23.00 14.47 2.95
C GLN A 121 22.71 13.56 4.16
N SER A 122 22.22 12.35 3.90
CA SER A 122 22.03 11.28 4.91
C SER A 122 21.17 11.67 6.13
N PRO A 123 19.95 12.22 5.95
CA PRO A 123 19.11 12.57 7.08
C PRO A 123 18.65 11.32 7.83
N THR A 124 18.66 11.43 9.17
CA THR A 124 18.14 10.38 10.07
C THR A 124 16.92 10.94 10.79
N ALA A 125 15.85 10.15 10.87
CA ALA A 125 14.64 10.47 11.60
C ALA A 125 14.29 9.34 12.58
N ALA A 126 13.69 9.69 13.71
CA ALA A 126 13.17 8.72 14.67
C ALA A 126 11.77 8.27 14.22
N LEU A 127 11.68 7.18 13.48
CA LEU A 127 10.43 6.68 12.89
C LEU A 127 10.28 5.18 13.11
N ASP A 128 9.03 4.70 13.10
CA ASP A 128 8.76 3.26 12.94
C ASP A 128 8.80 2.90 11.45
N LYS A 129 9.71 1.99 11.11
CA LYS A 129 9.98 1.60 9.73
C LYS A 129 8.71 1.11 9.01
N LYS A 130 7.92 0.24 9.63
CA LYS A 130 6.75 -0.37 8.99
C LYS A 130 5.63 0.63 8.66
N PRO A 131 5.14 1.47 9.60
CA PRO A 131 4.23 2.57 9.30
C PRO A 131 4.76 3.51 8.20
N PHE A 132 6.04 3.86 8.25
CA PHE A 132 6.65 4.72 7.23
C PHE A 132 6.66 4.08 5.83
N GLU A 133 7.03 2.80 5.72
CA GLU A 133 6.95 2.05 4.46
C GLU A 133 5.51 1.97 3.93
N TRP A 134 4.52 1.78 4.80
CA TRP A 134 3.11 1.80 4.41
C TRP A 134 2.69 3.15 3.79
N VAL A 135 3.13 4.26 4.38
CA VAL A 135 2.87 5.60 3.83
C VAL A 135 3.47 5.75 2.43
N LEU A 136 4.72 5.35 2.25
CA LEU A 136 5.40 5.44 0.95
C LEU A 136 4.71 4.56 -0.10
N HIS A 137 4.51 3.27 0.20
CA HIS A 137 3.88 2.33 -0.73
C HIS A 137 2.44 2.73 -1.06
N GLY A 138 1.68 3.23 -0.07
CA GLY A 138 0.32 3.73 -0.26
C GLY A 138 0.27 4.90 -1.23
N PHE A 139 1.14 5.90 -1.06
CA PHE A 139 1.19 7.05 -1.97
C PHE A 139 1.76 6.69 -3.34
N PHE A 140 2.75 5.79 -3.45
CA PHE A 140 3.22 5.31 -4.74
C PHE A 140 2.08 4.63 -5.51
N SER A 141 1.29 3.79 -4.84
CA SER A 141 0.16 3.10 -5.45
C SER A 141 -0.98 4.07 -5.81
N TYR A 142 -1.26 5.04 -4.93
CA TYR A 142 -2.24 6.09 -5.17
C TYR A 142 -1.87 6.90 -6.43
N LEU A 143 -0.65 7.39 -6.51
CA LEU A 143 -0.20 8.21 -7.63
C LEU A 143 -0.08 7.38 -8.92
N ALA A 144 0.42 6.14 -8.84
CA ALA A 144 0.47 5.24 -9.99
C ALA A 144 -0.90 4.95 -10.61
N ALA A 145 -1.98 4.94 -9.81
CA ALA A 145 -3.33 4.76 -10.31
C ALA A 145 -3.78 5.89 -11.25
N TYR A 146 -3.21 7.08 -11.10
CA TYR A 146 -3.48 8.23 -11.97
C TYR A 146 -2.49 8.39 -13.11
N SER A 147 -1.44 7.55 -13.20
CA SER A 147 -0.45 7.63 -14.26
C SER A 147 -1.00 7.18 -15.61
N ASP A 148 -0.71 7.93 -16.68
CA ASP A 148 -0.97 7.53 -18.06
C ASP A 148 0.13 6.63 -18.65
N GLY A 149 1.19 6.39 -17.90
CA GLY A 149 2.36 5.61 -18.29
C GLY A 149 3.45 6.42 -18.99
N THR A 150 3.24 7.73 -19.23
CA THR A 150 4.23 8.60 -19.90
C THR A 150 5.01 9.49 -18.94
N GLY A 151 4.47 9.69 -17.72
CA GLY A 151 5.05 10.57 -16.71
C GLY A 151 6.00 9.86 -15.76
N SER A 152 6.42 10.61 -14.74
CA SER A 152 7.29 10.13 -13.67
C SER A 152 6.84 10.64 -12.32
N LEU A 153 7.19 9.91 -11.28
CA LEU A 153 7.01 10.32 -9.88
C LEU A 153 8.34 10.84 -9.33
N THR A 154 8.32 12.02 -8.73
CA THR A 154 9.44 12.55 -7.97
C THR A 154 9.06 12.59 -6.50
N LEU A 155 9.86 11.97 -5.65
CA LEU A 155 9.80 12.12 -4.21
C LEU A 155 10.94 13.05 -3.78
N GLU A 156 10.59 14.24 -3.32
CA GLU A 156 11.52 15.20 -2.75
C GLU A 156 11.44 15.16 -1.23
N VAL A 157 12.60 15.11 -0.56
CA VAL A 157 12.70 15.18 0.92
C VAL A 157 13.48 16.42 1.29
N GLY A 158 12.79 17.39 1.85
CA GLY A 158 13.32 18.64 2.40
C GLY A 158 13.28 18.67 3.92
N GLU A 159 13.76 19.76 4.50
CA GLU A 159 13.76 20.00 5.94
C GLU A 159 13.12 21.35 6.26
N GLU A 160 12.29 21.36 7.30
CA GLU A 160 11.75 22.57 7.92
C GLU A 160 11.95 22.44 9.43
N ALA A 161 12.59 23.39 10.09
CA ALA A 161 12.80 23.39 11.56
C ALA A 161 12.96 21.96 12.14
N ASP A 162 11.89 21.47 12.80
CA ASP A 162 11.88 20.19 13.52
C ASP A 162 11.25 19.03 12.72
N THR A 163 10.97 19.25 11.44
CA THR A 163 10.30 18.25 10.59
C THR A 163 11.04 17.99 9.28
N PHE A 164 10.90 16.77 8.75
CA PHE A 164 11.14 16.49 7.35
C PHE A 164 9.86 16.71 6.54
N VAL A 165 10.03 17.27 5.36
CA VAL A 165 8.95 17.53 4.40
C VAL A 165 9.10 16.59 3.22
N PHE A 166 8.09 15.77 2.99
CA PHE A 166 8.02 14.84 1.89
C PHE A 166 7.06 15.40 0.84
N THR A 167 7.54 15.61 -0.38
CA THR A 167 6.74 16.07 -1.51
C THR A 167 6.78 15.04 -2.62
N LEU A 168 5.65 14.43 -2.91
CA LEU A 168 5.49 13.52 -4.04
C LEU A 168 4.79 14.27 -5.17
N ARG A 169 5.42 14.33 -6.33
CA ARG A 169 4.90 14.97 -7.53
C ARG A 169 4.87 13.98 -8.67
N GLN A 170 3.68 13.73 -9.21
CA GLN A 170 3.45 12.87 -10.36
C GLN A 170 3.05 13.70 -11.57
N THR A 171 3.74 13.50 -12.70
CA THR A 171 3.38 14.03 -14.02
C THR A 171 2.78 12.92 -14.89
N GLY A 172 2.17 13.27 -16.02
CA GLY A 172 1.54 12.29 -16.91
C GLY A 172 0.29 11.69 -16.27
N ILE A 173 -0.70 12.53 -16.05
CA ILE A 173 -1.96 12.14 -15.40
C ILE A 173 -2.99 11.73 -16.45
N ALA A 174 -3.66 10.60 -16.23
CA ALA A 174 -4.78 10.14 -17.03
C ALA A 174 -6.06 10.06 -16.19
N LYS A 175 -7.17 10.50 -16.77
CA LYS A 175 -8.50 10.19 -16.23
C LYS A 175 -8.87 8.75 -16.58
N LYS A 176 -8.39 7.77 -15.81
CA LYS A 176 -8.82 6.37 -15.94
C LYS A 176 -9.83 6.02 -14.85
N GLY A 177 -10.68 5.00 -15.12
CA GLY A 177 -11.54 4.42 -14.08
C GLY A 177 -10.70 3.75 -13.01
N TYR A 178 -10.64 4.36 -11.84
CA TYR A 178 -9.84 3.90 -10.70
C TYR A 178 -10.62 2.89 -9.88
N ASP A 179 -9.88 2.06 -9.16
CA ASP A 179 -10.41 1.30 -8.04
C ASP A 179 -10.57 2.21 -6.83
N GLU A 180 -11.68 2.96 -6.82
CA GLU A 180 -12.00 3.95 -5.79
C GLU A 180 -11.86 3.36 -4.37
N ILE A 181 -12.34 2.13 -4.16
CA ILE A 181 -12.31 1.47 -2.85
C ILE A 181 -10.86 1.25 -2.38
N THR A 182 -9.99 0.72 -3.23
CA THR A 182 -8.59 0.49 -2.86
C THR A 182 -7.86 1.80 -2.59
N LEU A 183 -8.15 2.84 -3.37
CA LEU A 183 -7.55 4.17 -3.19
C LEU A 183 -8.04 4.83 -1.89
N GLU A 184 -9.34 4.79 -1.60
CA GLU A 184 -9.91 5.32 -0.36
C GLU A 184 -9.29 4.64 0.88
N MET A 185 -9.21 3.30 0.89
CA MET A 185 -8.60 2.55 1.97
C MET A 185 -7.12 2.90 2.14
N SER A 186 -6.36 2.98 1.04
CA SER A 186 -4.93 3.26 1.09
C SER A 186 -4.65 4.67 1.59
N THR A 187 -5.41 5.67 1.14
CA THR A 187 -5.25 7.06 1.58
C THR A 187 -5.65 7.25 3.03
N PHE A 188 -6.70 6.54 3.51
CA PHE A 188 -7.06 6.51 4.92
C PHE A 188 -5.90 5.96 5.77
N ILE A 189 -5.31 4.81 5.37
CA ILE A 189 -4.19 4.19 6.08
C ILE A 189 -2.97 5.12 6.08
N CYS A 190 -2.63 5.75 4.94
CA CYS A 190 -1.53 6.70 4.86
C CYS A 190 -1.72 7.86 5.84
N LYS A 191 -2.91 8.47 5.85
CA LYS A 191 -3.24 9.55 6.77
C LYS A 191 -3.11 9.12 8.23
N ALA A 192 -3.70 7.99 8.61
CA ALA A 192 -3.66 7.48 9.97
C ALA A 192 -2.22 7.18 10.42
N TYR A 193 -1.37 6.66 9.53
CA TYR A 193 0.03 6.41 9.84
C TYR A 193 0.86 7.69 9.96
N ILE A 194 0.63 8.68 9.12
CA ILE A 194 1.29 9.99 9.23
C ILE A 194 0.95 10.61 10.59
N GLU A 195 -0.32 10.60 10.99
CA GLU A 195 -0.77 11.11 12.29
C GLU A 195 -0.16 10.31 13.45
N LEU A 196 -0.11 8.98 13.33
CA LEU A 196 0.51 8.10 14.34
C LEU A 196 2.02 8.33 14.50
N LEU A 197 2.71 8.70 13.41
CA LEU A 197 4.13 9.08 13.41
C LEU A 197 4.36 10.54 13.82
N GLY A 198 3.33 11.26 14.30
CA GLY A 198 3.44 12.64 14.73
C GLY A 198 3.48 13.67 13.61
N GLY A 199 3.17 13.27 12.39
CA GLY A 199 3.16 14.12 11.21
C GLY A 199 1.79 14.63 10.82
N GLN A 200 1.74 15.30 9.67
CA GLN A 200 0.48 15.78 9.06
C GLN A 200 0.56 15.86 7.54
N ILE A 201 -0.57 15.66 6.87
CA ILE A 201 -0.71 15.94 5.44
C ILE A 201 -0.96 17.43 5.28
N ARG A 202 -0.12 18.10 4.47
CA ARG A 202 -0.22 19.55 4.22
C ARG A 202 -0.93 19.88 2.91
N GLN A 203 -0.79 19.01 1.91
CA GLN A 203 -1.33 19.24 0.59
C GLN A 203 -1.65 17.90 -0.09
N ASN A 204 -2.78 17.83 -0.77
CA ASN A 204 -3.16 16.70 -1.62
C ASN A 204 -3.98 17.28 -2.77
N GLU A 205 -3.34 17.46 -3.91
CA GLU A 205 -3.92 18.11 -5.09
C GLU A 205 -3.77 17.19 -6.30
N LEU A 206 -4.83 17.15 -7.09
CA LEU A 206 -4.87 16.43 -8.35
C LEU A 206 -5.52 17.35 -9.38
N ASP A 207 -4.80 17.70 -10.42
CA ASP A 207 -5.32 18.43 -11.57
C ASP A 207 -5.18 17.62 -12.87
N GLU A 208 -5.35 18.27 -14.02
CA GLU A 208 -5.26 17.60 -15.33
C GLU A 208 -3.83 17.31 -15.76
N THR A 209 -2.84 17.88 -15.10
CA THR A 209 -1.42 17.84 -15.50
C THR A 209 -0.52 17.16 -14.50
N GLU A 210 -0.82 17.32 -13.23
CA GLU A 210 -0.02 16.74 -12.13
C GLU A 210 -0.85 16.32 -10.93
N ALA A 211 -0.29 15.42 -10.14
CA ALA A 211 -0.77 15.09 -8.79
C ALA A 211 0.33 15.42 -7.78
N LEU A 212 -0.05 16.07 -6.69
CA LEU A 212 0.85 16.50 -5.63
C LEU A 212 0.36 16.02 -4.27
N VAL A 213 1.23 15.33 -3.56
CA VAL A 213 1.02 14.99 -2.14
C VAL A 213 2.17 15.55 -1.33
N LYS A 214 1.85 16.33 -0.29
CA LYS A 214 2.84 16.89 0.63
C LYS A 214 2.48 16.54 2.06
N PHE A 215 3.42 15.95 2.79
CA PHE A 215 3.25 15.63 4.21
C PHE A 215 4.55 15.88 4.99
N THR A 216 4.43 15.98 6.31
CA THR A 216 5.57 16.19 7.21
C THR A 216 5.64 15.08 8.24
N LEU A 217 6.86 14.75 8.67
CA LEU A 217 7.14 13.88 9.81
C LEU A 217 8.16 14.56 10.73
N PRO A 218 8.12 14.36 12.06
CA PRO A 218 9.10 14.90 12.97
C PRO A 218 10.49 14.30 12.70
N LYS A 219 11.53 15.02 13.10
CA LYS A 219 12.93 14.55 13.05
C LYS A 219 13.25 13.64 14.24
N GLU A 220 12.65 13.94 15.41
CA GLU A 220 12.80 13.23 16.69
C GLU A 220 11.45 12.83 17.27
#